data_f9c30b975af1dd80b66ad65c4ea02e16
#
_entry.id   f9c30b975af1dd80b66ad65c4ea02e16
#
_cell.length_a   1.000
_cell.length_b   1.000
_cell.length_c   1.000
_cell.angle_alpha   90.00
_cell.angle_beta   90.00
_cell.angle_gamma   90.00
#
_symmetry.space_group_name_H-M   'P 1'
#
loop_
_entity.id
_entity.type
_entity.pdbx_description
1 polymer ?
#
loop_
_entity_poly.entity_id
_entity_poly.type
_entity_poly.pdbx_seq_one_letter_code
_entity_poly.pdbx_strand_id
1 'polypeptide(L)'
;MKTIPLSQGKEAIVDDEDYLLLSKSNWTAAKRPHGFYAYRGKDSGGWIYMHQIILGKKDDLEVDHINGDGLDNRRENLRFVTRQQNCWNAKGKSGGFKGATFSKEKGLWAARIYVSGHNRHIGYFKEEEDAAIAYNVAAQLFRGEFARLNDV
;
A
#
# COMPACT_ATOMS: atom_id res chain seq x y z
N MET A 1 15.44 -9.98 12.32
CA MET A 1 15.11 -9.52 10.94
C MET A 1 16.09 -10.14 9.97
N LYS A 2 15.60 -10.82 8.95
CA LYS A 2 16.40 -11.52 7.92
C LYS A 2 15.87 -11.21 6.54
N THR A 3 16.69 -11.45 5.50
CA THR A 3 16.27 -11.31 4.11
C THR A 3 16.18 -12.66 3.42
N ILE A 4 15.24 -12.78 2.49
CA ILE A 4 15.04 -13.94 1.63
C ILE A 4 15.26 -13.49 0.18
N PRO A 5 16.21 -14.11 -0.55
CA PRO A 5 16.48 -13.76 -1.93
C PRO A 5 15.30 -14.13 -2.83
N LEU A 6 15.00 -13.25 -3.77
CA LEU A 6 13.98 -13.41 -4.79
C LEU A 6 14.59 -13.40 -6.17
N SER A 7 13.80 -13.72 -7.20
CA SER A 7 14.20 -13.47 -8.59
C SER A 7 14.48 -11.98 -8.83
N GLN A 8 15.17 -11.67 -9.93
CA GLN A 8 15.50 -10.30 -10.37
C GLN A 8 16.41 -9.52 -9.39
N GLY A 9 17.23 -10.22 -8.58
CA GLY A 9 18.14 -9.58 -7.63
C GLY A 9 17.45 -8.80 -6.50
N LYS A 10 16.18 -9.14 -6.20
CA LYS A 10 15.43 -8.52 -5.10
C LYS A 10 15.46 -9.40 -3.85
N GLU A 11 15.13 -8.80 -2.73
CA GLU A 11 15.06 -9.47 -1.43
C GLU A 11 13.75 -9.11 -0.73
N ALA A 12 13.18 -10.06 -0.01
CA ALA A 12 12.07 -9.82 0.91
C ALA A 12 12.58 -9.80 2.35
N ILE A 13 12.09 -8.86 3.15
CA ILE A 13 12.41 -8.73 4.57
C ILE A 13 11.36 -9.51 5.37
N VAL A 14 11.81 -10.32 6.34
CA VAL A 14 10.95 -11.14 7.20
C VAL A 14 11.47 -11.13 8.63
N ASP A 15 10.62 -11.51 9.57
CA ASP A 15 11.03 -11.76 10.95
C ASP A 15 11.81 -13.07 11.09
N ASP A 16 12.63 -13.16 12.12
CA ASP A 16 13.50 -14.32 12.35
C ASP A 16 12.70 -15.61 12.55
N GLU A 17 11.51 -15.51 13.14
CA GLU A 17 10.61 -16.64 13.38
C GLU A 17 10.03 -17.22 12.08
N ASP A 18 9.76 -16.38 11.08
CA ASP A 18 9.19 -16.80 9.79
C ASP A 18 10.27 -17.30 8.81
N TYR A 19 11.52 -16.88 9.03
CA TYR A 19 12.62 -17.15 8.12
C TYR A 19 12.85 -18.64 7.84
N LEU A 20 12.85 -19.48 8.88
CA LEU A 20 13.12 -20.91 8.72
C LEU A 20 12.06 -21.63 7.87
N LEU A 21 10.82 -21.19 7.93
CA LEU A 21 9.74 -21.72 7.11
C LEU A 21 9.87 -21.24 5.67
N LEU A 22 10.07 -19.94 5.48
CA LEU A 22 10.01 -19.29 4.18
C LEU A 22 11.27 -19.54 3.33
N SER A 23 12.45 -19.66 3.96
CA SER A 23 13.72 -19.92 3.26
C SER A 23 13.82 -21.30 2.61
N LYS A 24 12.91 -22.23 2.94
CA LYS A 24 12.84 -23.58 2.32
C LYS A 24 12.29 -23.55 0.89
N SER A 25 11.74 -22.44 0.44
CA SER A 25 11.11 -22.30 -0.88
C SER A 25 11.82 -21.26 -1.74
N ASN A 26 11.76 -21.45 -3.04
CA ASN A 26 12.19 -20.45 -4.02
C ASN A 26 11.09 -19.42 -4.23
N TRP A 27 11.43 -18.15 -4.11
CA TRP A 27 10.50 -17.05 -4.24
C TRP A 27 10.79 -16.21 -5.47
N THR A 28 9.73 -15.70 -6.08
CA THR A 28 9.77 -14.83 -7.26
C THR A 28 9.28 -13.44 -6.91
N ALA A 29 9.94 -12.41 -7.43
CA ALA A 29 9.47 -11.03 -7.33
C ALA A 29 8.44 -10.74 -8.43
N ALA A 30 7.19 -10.48 -8.08
CA ALA A 30 6.15 -10.05 -9.01
C ALA A 30 6.05 -8.54 -9.04
N LYS A 31 6.28 -7.93 -10.20
CA LYS A 31 6.00 -6.50 -10.39
C LYS A 31 4.49 -6.27 -10.49
N ARG A 32 3.96 -5.35 -9.69
CA ARG A 32 2.57 -4.92 -9.68
C ARG A 32 2.53 -3.38 -9.79
N PRO A 33 1.36 -2.76 -10.06
CA PRO A 33 1.28 -1.30 -10.21
C PRO A 33 1.85 -0.50 -9.04
N HIS A 34 1.80 -1.06 -7.82
CA HIS A 34 2.24 -0.39 -6.59
C HIS A 34 3.59 -0.88 -6.05
N GLY A 35 4.34 -1.69 -6.79
CA GLY A 35 5.65 -2.19 -6.37
C GLY A 35 5.86 -3.68 -6.66
N PHE A 36 6.79 -4.28 -5.93
CA PHE A 36 7.08 -5.70 -6.04
C PHE A 36 6.48 -6.46 -4.85
N TYR A 37 6.13 -7.72 -5.10
CA TYR A 37 5.62 -8.65 -4.08
C TYR A 37 6.31 -10.00 -4.22
N ALA A 38 6.61 -10.65 -3.11
CA ALA A 38 7.16 -12.01 -3.11
C ALA A 38 6.03 -13.03 -3.24
N TYR A 39 6.13 -13.92 -4.22
CA TYR A 39 5.16 -15.00 -4.44
C TYR A 39 5.87 -16.28 -4.87
N ARG A 40 5.20 -17.42 -4.73
CA ARG A 40 5.61 -18.71 -5.28
C ARG A 40 4.42 -19.50 -5.80
N GLY A 41 4.70 -20.52 -6.62
CA GLY A 41 3.70 -21.52 -6.98
C GLY A 41 3.27 -22.37 -5.77
N LYS A 42 2.07 -22.91 -5.80
CA LYS A 42 1.59 -23.93 -4.88
C LYS A 42 1.69 -25.30 -5.51
N ASP A 43 1.94 -26.35 -4.70
CA ASP A 43 1.94 -27.73 -5.16
C ASP A 43 0.57 -28.16 -5.71
N SER A 44 -0.50 -27.58 -5.20
CA SER A 44 -1.89 -27.78 -5.66
C SER A 44 -2.28 -26.93 -6.88
N GLY A 45 -1.32 -26.23 -7.50
CA GLY A 45 -1.55 -25.27 -8.57
C GLY A 45 -1.91 -23.85 -8.08
N GLY A 46 -1.67 -22.84 -8.93
CA GLY A 46 -1.88 -21.43 -8.62
C GLY A 46 -0.72 -20.81 -7.84
N TRP A 47 -0.98 -19.64 -7.25
CA TRP A 47 0.03 -18.79 -6.63
C TRP A 47 -0.30 -18.52 -5.17
N ILE A 48 0.74 -18.27 -4.36
CA ILE A 48 0.60 -17.79 -2.99
C ILE A 48 1.63 -16.71 -2.73
N TYR A 49 1.20 -15.61 -2.12
CA TYR A 49 2.09 -14.53 -1.70
C TYR A 49 2.70 -14.82 -0.33
N MET A 50 3.91 -14.29 -0.10
CA MET A 50 4.65 -14.49 1.16
C MET A 50 3.85 -13.99 2.36
N HIS A 51 3.29 -12.78 2.29
CA HIS A 51 2.45 -12.22 3.35
C HIS A 51 1.23 -13.09 3.71
N GLN A 52 0.69 -13.85 2.74
CA GLN A 52 -0.43 -14.77 2.99
C GLN A 52 0.00 -16.06 3.73
N ILE A 53 1.27 -16.44 3.64
CA ILE A 53 1.79 -17.55 4.44
C ILE A 53 2.04 -17.09 5.87
N ILE A 54 2.56 -15.87 6.05
CA ILE A 54 2.89 -15.29 7.36
C ILE A 54 1.64 -15.03 8.20
N LEU A 55 0.63 -14.33 7.66
CA LEU A 55 -0.60 -14.00 8.40
C LEU A 55 -1.72 -15.03 8.22
N GLY A 56 -1.62 -15.90 7.22
CA GLY A 56 -2.72 -16.75 6.83
C GLY A 56 -3.75 -16.02 5.95
N LYS A 57 -4.91 -16.65 5.79
CA LYS A 57 -6.07 -16.08 5.12
C LYS A 57 -7.17 -15.82 6.13
N LYS A 58 -7.90 -14.74 5.93
CA LYS A 58 -9.10 -14.43 6.68
C LYS A 58 -10.18 -14.07 5.68
N ASP A 59 -11.38 -14.68 5.84
CA ASP A 59 -12.48 -14.47 4.91
C ASP A 59 -12.84 -12.99 4.79
N ASP A 60 -13.09 -12.55 3.55
CA ASP A 60 -13.44 -11.18 3.19
C ASP A 60 -12.39 -10.09 3.51
N LEU A 61 -11.20 -10.48 3.95
CA LEU A 61 -10.10 -9.56 4.22
C LEU A 61 -8.89 -9.80 3.31
N GLU A 62 -8.22 -8.72 2.97
CA GLU A 62 -6.95 -8.70 2.25
C GLU A 62 -5.80 -8.47 3.25
N VAL A 63 -4.58 -8.90 2.90
CA VAL A 63 -3.39 -8.52 3.66
C VAL A 63 -2.79 -7.27 3.01
N ASP A 64 -2.59 -6.24 3.80
CA ASP A 64 -2.00 -4.97 3.42
C ASP A 64 -0.62 -4.80 4.05
N HIS A 65 0.28 -4.14 3.31
CA HIS A 65 1.59 -3.69 3.80
C HIS A 65 1.46 -2.22 4.25
N ILE A 66 1.55 -1.97 5.55
CA ILE A 66 1.29 -0.65 6.17
C ILE A 66 2.16 0.45 5.52
N ASN A 67 3.45 0.18 5.29
CA ASN A 67 4.37 1.11 4.63
C ASN A 67 4.22 1.15 3.10
N GLY A 68 3.40 0.26 2.51
CA GLY A 68 3.19 0.13 1.07
C GLY A 68 4.36 -0.49 0.31
N ASP A 69 5.31 -1.14 0.99
CA ASP A 69 6.37 -1.95 0.38
C ASP A 69 6.01 -3.44 0.47
N GLY A 70 5.61 -4.04 -0.66
CA GLY A 70 5.22 -5.44 -0.74
C GLY A 70 6.36 -6.45 -0.56
N LEU A 71 7.60 -5.99 -0.36
CA LEU A 71 8.76 -6.82 -0.03
C LEU A 71 9.12 -6.79 1.47
N ASP A 72 8.56 -5.87 2.24
CA ASP A 72 8.68 -5.83 3.70
C ASP A 72 7.57 -6.67 4.34
N ASN A 73 7.84 -7.96 4.52
CA ASN A 73 6.91 -8.95 5.03
C ASN A 73 7.08 -9.22 6.55
N ARG A 74 7.57 -8.23 7.31
CA ARG A 74 7.57 -8.31 8.78
C ARG A 74 6.14 -8.24 9.31
N ARG A 75 5.85 -9.00 10.36
CA ARG A 75 4.51 -9.07 10.96
C ARG A 75 3.99 -7.71 11.40
N GLU A 76 4.88 -6.85 11.95
CA GLU A 76 4.56 -5.48 12.34
C GLU A 76 4.11 -4.57 11.17
N ASN A 77 4.53 -4.91 9.94
CA ASN A 77 4.18 -4.19 8.71
C ASN A 77 2.97 -4.79 7.99
N LEU A 78 2.45 -5.92 8.45
CA LEU A 78 1.34 -6.64 7.83
C LEU A 78 0.07 -6.49 8.67
N ARG A 79 -1.07 -6.27 8.01
CA ARG A 79 -2.37 -6.23 8.68
C ARG A 79 -3.48 -6.77 7.79
N PHE A 80 -4.54 -7.28 8.42
CA PHE A 80 -5.78 -7.58 7.72
C PHE A 80 -6.62 -6.33 7.53
N VAL A 81 -7.10 -6.13 6.31
CA VAL A 81 -7.89 -4.95 5.92
C VAL A 81 -9.05 -5.36 5.01
N THR A 82 -10.10 -4.56 4.98
CA THR A 82 -11.09 -4.65 3.92
C THR A 82 -10.50 -4.13 2.60
N ARG A 83 -11.08 -4.53 1.48
CA ARG A 83 -10.69 -4.01 0.16
C ARG A 83 -10.71 -2.47 0.10
N GLN A 84 -11.68 -1.84 0.75
CA GLN A 84 -11.77 -0.38 0.82
C GLN A 84 -10.60 0.23 1.59
N GLN A 85 -10.24 -0.31 2.75
CA GLN A 85 -9.08 0.14 3.54
C GLN A 85 -7.77 -0.04 2.78
N ASN A 86 -7.61 -1.16 2.09
CA ASN A 86 -6.44 -1.40 1.22
C ASN A 86 -6.32 -0.33 0.11
N CYS A 87 -7.42 0.03 -0.54
CA CYS A 87 -7.45 1.13 -1.51
C CYS A 87 -7.06 2.48 -0.88
N TRP A 88 -7.38 2.70 0.40
CA TRP A 88 -6.99 3.94 1.09
C TRP A 88 -5.49 4.03 1.33
N ASN A 89 -4.81 2.91 1.61
CA ASN A 89 -3.36 2.84 1.76
C ASN A 89 -2.61 2.85 0.41
N ALA A 90 -3.28 2.64 -0.73
CA ALA A 90 -2.63 2.69 -2.03
C ALA A 90 -1.99 4.06 -2.30
N LYS A 91 -0.80 4.07 -2.93
CA LYS A 91 -0.13 5.30 -3.39
C LYS A 91 -1.01 6.05 -4.40
N GLY A 92 -0.87 7.36 -4.45
CA GLY A 92 -1.45 8.20 -5.51
C GLY A 92 -1.00 7.73 -6.91
N LYS A 93 -1.72 8.15 -7.95
CA LYS A 93 -1.28 7.94 -9.34
C LYS A 93 0.04 8.69 -9.55
N SER A 94 0.91 8.11 -10.39
CA SER A 94 2.28 8.59 -10.60
C SER A 94 2.39 10.09 -10.89
N GLY A 95 3.27 10.77 -10.17
CA GLY A 95 3.77 12.10 -10.49
C GLY A 95 3.20 13.27 -9.70
N GLY A 96 2.33 13.05 -8.70
CA GLY A 96 1.81 14.12 -7.84
C GLY A 96 1.32 13.61 -6.50
N PHE A 97 0.93 14.53 -5.63
CA PHE A 97 0.38 14.21 -4.32
C PHE A 97 -1.02 13.62 -4.41
N LYS A 98 -1.30 12.63 -3.57
CA LYS A 98 -2.61 12.00 -3.46
C LYS A 98 -3.65 13.02 -3.01
N GLY A 99 -4.74 13.14 -3.78
CA GLY A 99 -5.82 14.05 -3.46
C GLY A 99 -5.62 15.49 -3.92
N ALA A 100 -4.44 15.86 -4.41
CA ALA A 100 -4.17 17.14 -5.05
C ALA A 100 -4.30 17.03 -6.58
N THR A 101 -4.94 17.99 -7.22
CA THR A 101 -5.12 18.01 -8.68
C THR A 101 -5.19 19.46 -9.16
N PHE A 102 -4.41 19.82 -10.19
CA PHE A 102 -4.45 21.17 -10.73
C PHE A 102 -5.74 21.41 -11.52
N SER A 103 -6.47 22.46 -11.17
CA SER A 103 -7.65 22.94 -11.88
C SER A 103 -7.24 24.00 -12.90
N LYS A 104 -7.22 23.63 -14.18
CA LYS A 104 -6.89 24.57 -15.26
C LYS A 104 -7.87 25.74 -15.32
N GLU A 105 -9.14 25.51 -15.01
CA GLU A 105 -10.19 26.54 -15.03
C GLU A 105 -9.94 27.62 -13.99
N LYS A 106 -9.46 27.23 -12.80
CA LYS A 106 -9.24 28.17 -11.68
C LYS A 106 -7.80 28.62 -11.54
N GLY A 107 -6.86 27.97 -12.24
CA GLY A 107 -5.43 28.23 -12.06
C GLY A 107 -4.90 27.87 -10.66
N LEU A 108 -5.56 26.94 -9.97
CA LEU A 108 -5.29 26.58 -8.56
C LEU A 108 -5.26 25.04 -8.38
N TRP A 109 -4.64 24.60 -7.32
CA TRP A 109 -4.65 23.21 -6.89
C TRP A 109 -5.89 22.91 -6.05
N ALA A 110 -6.66 21.91 -6.45
CA ALA A 110 -7.83 21.43 -5.73
C ALA A 110 -7.47 20.25 -4.85
N ALA A 111 -7.75 20.33 -3.55
CA ALA A 111 -7.72 19.17 -2.65
C ALA A 111 -9.07 18.47 -2.64
N ARG A 112 -9.06 17.14 -2.81
CA ARG A 112 -10.28 16.32 -2.83
C ARG A 112 -10.05 14.99 -2.12
N ILE A 113 -11.09 14.48 -1.45
CA ILE A 113 -11.08 13.15 -0.84
C ILE A 113 -12.37 12.39 -1.21
N TYR A 114 -12.22 11.09 -1.48
CA TYR A 114 -13.37 10.22 -1.72
C TYR A 114 -13.82 9.58 -0.39
N VAL A 115 -15.05 9.87 0.05
CA VAL A 115 -15.63 9.37 1.30
C VAL A 115 -17.10 8.98 1.05
N SER A 116 -17.48 7.80 1.51
CA SER A 116 -18.86 7.30 1.45
C SER A 116 -19.51 7.39 0.06
N GLY A 117 -18.79 6.99 -0.97
CA GLY A 117 -19.31 6.99 -2.34
C GLY A 117 -19.21 8.34 -3.08
N HIS A 118 -18.72 9.40 -2.45
CA HIS A 118 -18.69 10.74 -3.01
C HIS A 118 -17.31 11.39 -2.96
N ASN A 119 -16.98 12.15 -4.01
CA ASN A 119 -15.84 13.06 -3.99
C ASN A 119 -16.21 14.31 -3.19
N ARG A 120 -15.49 14.56 -2.10
CA ARG A 120 -15.62 15.78 -1.31
C ARG A 120 -14.51 16.75 -1.68
N HIS A 121 -14.89 17.95 -2.07
CA HIS A 121 -13.95 19.05 -2.29
C HIS A 121 -13.59 19.65 -0.93
N ILE A 122 -12.27 19.82 -0.68
CA ILE A 122 -11.73 20.35 0.58
C ILE A 122 -11.44 21.83 0.41
N GLY A 123 -10.77 22.22 -0.69
CA GLY A 123 -10.41 23.61 -0.96
C GLY A 123 -9.59 23.77 -2.23
N TYR A 124 -9.32 25.04 -2.59
CA TYR A 124 -8.39 25.45 -3.63
C TYR A 124 -7.17 26.13 -3.00
N PHE A 125 -5.99 25.84 -3.51
CA PHE A 125 -4.69 26.28 -2.97
C PHE A 125 -3.80 26.80 -4.11
N LYS A 126 -2.88 27.69 -3.81
CA LYS A 126 -1.91 28.18 -4.79
C LYS A 126 -0.85 27.13 -5.10
N GLU A 127 -0.38 26.44 -4.06
CA GLU A 127 0.68 25.43 -4.16
C GLU A 127 0.10 24.01 -4.05
N GLU A 128 0.78 23.06 -4.70
CA GLU A 128 0.39 21.65 -4.67
C GLU A 128 0.53 21.06 -3.27
N GLU A 129 1.60 21.44 -2.56
CA GLU A 129 1.91 21.01 -1.21
C GLU A 129 0.80 21.40 -0.22
N ASP A 130 0.26 22.62 -0.33
CA ASP A 130 -0.85 23.06 0.53
C ASP A 130 -2.11 22.23 0.30
N ALA A 131 -2.40 21.88 -0.95
CA ALA A 131 -3.50 20.96 -1.28
C ALA A 131 -3.24 19.56 -0.74
N ALA A 132 -2.00 19.09 -0.76
CA ALA A 132 -1.59 17.79 -0.22
C ALA A 132 -1.69 17.76 1.31
N ILE A 133 -1.30 18.82 2.00
CA ILE A 133 -1.47 18.97 3.46
C ILE A 133 -2.96 18.94 3.82
N ALA A 134 -3.79 19.69 3.11
CA ALA A 134 -5.24 19.69 3.33
C ALA A 134 -5.86 18.29 3.12
N TYR A 135 -5.40 17.57 2.08
CA TYR A 135 -5.79 16.17 1.88
C TYR A 135 -5.34 15.29 3.05
N ASN A 136 -4.10 15.43 3.55
CA ASN A 136 -3.56 14.62 4.64
C ASN A 136 -4.43 14.78 5.90
N VAL A 137 -4.81 16.01 6.26
CA VAL A 137 -5.71 16.29 7.39
C VAL A 137 -7.06 15.58 7.22
N ALA A 138 -7.67 15.72 6.06
CA ALA A 138 -8.95 15.04 5.77
C ALA A 138 -8.79 13.52 5.75
N ALA A 139 -7.71 12.99 5.18
CA ALA A 139 -7.44 11.55 5.14
C ALA A 139 -7.27 10.98 6.54
N GLN A 140 -6.54 11.66 7.41
CA GLN A 140 -6.38 11.26 8.81
C GLN A 140 -7.73 11.24 9.55
N LEU A 141 -8.57 12.26 9.33
CA LEU A 141 -9.89 12.37 9.97
C LEU A 141 -10.85 11.25 9.53
N PHE A 142 -10.91 10.95 8.22
CA PHE A 142 -11.90 10.03 7.67
C PHE A 142 -11.44 8.57 7.57
N ARG A 143 -10.13 8.30 7.60
CA ARG A 143 -9.55 6.96 7.34
C ARG A 143 -8.64 6.46 8.46
N GLY A 144 -8.26 7.36 9.40
CA GLY A 144 -7.39 7.02 10.54
C GLY A 144 -6.08 6.35 10.11
N GLU A 145 -5.74 5.27 10.75
CA GLU A 145 -4.53 4.47 10.50
C GLU A 145 -4.43 3.86 9.09
N PHE A 146 -5.54 3.78 8.36
CA PHE A 146 -5.57 3.27 6.99
C PHE A 146 -5.30 4.34 5.94
N ALA A 147 -5.10 5.58 6.35
CA ALA A 147 -4.79 6.68 5.45
C ALA A 147 -3.35 6.59 4.93
N ARG A 148 -3.16 6.59 3.62
CA ARG A 148 -1.86 6.90 3.03
C ARG A 148 -1.72 8.41 2.95
N LEU A 149 -0.86 8.97 3.76
CA LEU A 149 -0.55 10.39 3.75
C LEU A 149 0.50 10.69 2.67
N ASN A 150 0.51 11.92 2.18
CA ASN A 150 1.57 12.45 1.36
C ASN A 150 2.76 12.83 2.23
N ASP A 151 3.94 12.68 1.70
CA ASP A 151 5.19 13.13 2.28
C ASP A 151 5.44 14.57 1.78
N VAL A 152 5.09 15.57 2.60
CA VAL A 152 5.12 17.02 2.30
C VAL A 152 5.80 17.78 3.40
#